data_22e9bcd825d8dc13870b79bb953fb2c8
#
_entry.id   22e9bcd825d8dc13870b79bb953fb2c8
#
_cell.length_a   1.000
_cell.length_b   1.000
_cell.length_c   1.000
_cell.angle_alpha   90.00
_cell.angle_beta   90.00
_cell.angle_gamma   90.00
#
_symmetry.space_group_name_H-M   'P 1'
#
loop_
_entity.id
_entity.type
_entity.pdbx_description
1 polymer ?
#
loop_
_entity_poly.entity_id
_entity_poly.type
_entity_poly.pdbx_seq_one_letter_code
_entity_poly.pdbx_strand_id
1 'polypeptide(L)'
;AQESRGLGDVYKRQDLCIASRTVSKCDKLADELKGKTSTNITTAKVDADNTDEVIALINEFKPDVVLNVALPYQDLTIMDACLACKVPYVDTANYECEDTDNPEWRKVYEERCKRLGFTAYFDYSWQWAYREKYKEAGITALLGTGFDPGVTSVFTAYAQKHYFDEIHTIDILDCNGGDHGYPFATNFNPEINLREVSAPGSYWEDGHWVEIPAMSIKREYNFEGVGMKDMYLLHHEEIEALAANIPHVKRIRFFMTFGQSYLTHMKCLENVGMLRTDPVEFNGQEIVPIQFLKALLPDPASLGPRTVGKTNIGCIFTGIKDGKEKKVYIYNVCDHQECYREVGSQAISYTTGVPAMIGTMLVAKGLWNKPGVFTTDEFDPDPYMDCLLYTSP
;
A
#
# COMPACT_ATOMS: atom_id res chain seq x y z
N ALA A 1 -15.70 -20.32 14.38
CA ALA A 1 -16.71 -19.27 14.66
C ALA A 1 -16.69 -18.80 16.12
N GLN A 2 -16.48 -19.67 17.10
CA GLN A 2 -16.46 -19.32 18.52
C GLN A 2 -15.11 -18.75 18.95
N GLU A 3 -14.01 -19.24 18.41
CA GLU A 3 -12.65 -18.73 18.66
C GLU A 3 -12.43 -17.34 18.04
N SER A 4 -13.00 -17.08 16.85
CA SER A 4 -12.91 -15.79 16.20
C SER A 4 -13.75 -14.70 16.87
N ARG A 5 -14.88 -15.04 17.53
CA ARG A 5 -15.62 -14.10 18.39
C ARG A 5 -14.78 -13.69 19.61
N GLY A 6 -14.05 -14.63 20.22
CA GLY A 6 -13.13 -14.33 21.30
C GLY A 6 -11.96 -13.43 20.88
N LEU A 7 -11.46 -13.60 19.67
CA LEU A 7 -10.44 -12.75 19.07
C LEU A 7 -10.96 -11.30 18.87
N GLY A 8 -12.14 -11.11 18.30
CA GLY A 8 -12.73 -9.79 18.12
C GLY A 8 -12.98 -9.05 19.43
N ASP A 9 -13.34 -9.76 20.54
CA ASP A 9 -13.61 -9.13 21.83
C ASP A 9 -12.34 -8.68 22.57
N VAL A 10 -11.21 -9.39 22.40
CA VAL A 10 -9.93 -8.98 23.00
C VAL A 10 -9.41 -7.70 22.35
N TYR A 11 -9.63 -7.50 21.04
CA TYR A 11 -9.16 -6.31 20.31
C TYR A 11 -10.08 -5.10 20.44
N LYS A 12 -11.32 -5.27 20.81
CA LYS A 12 -12.25 -4.15 21.08
C LYS A 12 -11.91 -3.35 22.36
N ARG A 13 -10.84 -3.71 23.07
CA ARG A 13 -10.42 -3.08 24.34
C ARG A 13 -8.98 -2.56 24.29
N GLN A 14 -8.48 -2.19 23.12
CA GLN A 14 -7.13 -1.63 23.00
C GLN A 14 -7.11 -0.15 23.36
N ASP A 15 -5.94 0.31 23.80
CA ASP A 15 -5.61 1.72 23.80
C ASP A 15 -5.03 2.08 22.44
N LEU A 16 -5.56 3.14 21.80
CA LEU A 16 -5.12 3.64 20.51
C LEU A 16 -4.69 5.10 20.68
N CYS A 17 -3.47 5.42 20.23
CA CYS A 17 -3.02 6.80 20.05
C CYS A 17 -3.03 7.16 18.56
N ILE A 18 -3.82 8.15 18.18
CA ILE A 18 -3.83 8.71 16.83
C ILE A 18 -2.98 9.97 16.85
N ALA A 19 -1.90 9.97 16.07
CA ALA A 19 -0.93 11.06 16.09
C ALA A 19 -0.66 11.63 14.69
N SER A 20 -0.53 12.94 14.59
CA SER A 20 -0.11 13.63 13.37
C SER A 20 0.38 15.05 13.68
N ARG A 21 0.95 15.74 12.67
CA ARG A 21 1.30 17.18 12.77
C ARG A 21 0.08 18.07 13.05
N THR A 22 -1.12 17.65 12.63
CA THR A 22 -2.37 18.39 12.79
C THR A 22 -3.29 17.66 13.76
N VAL A 23 -3.08 17.87 15.06
CA VAL A 23 -3.83 17.16 16.12
C VAL A 23 -5.36 17.31 15.97
N SER A 24 -5.86 18.44 15.48
CA SER A 24 -7.30 18.62 15.27
C SER A 24 -7.93 17.64 14.28
N LYS A 25 -7.15 17.08 13.34
CA LYS A 25 -7.61 15.99 12.46
C LYS A 25 -7.72 14.69 13.23
N CYS A 26 -6.79 14.44 14.15
CA CYS A 26 -6.82 13.26 15.03
C CYS A 26 -8.03 13.35 15.99
N ASP A 27 -8.27 14.53 16.59
CA ASP A 27 -9.41 14.78 17.49
C ASP A 27 -10.74 14.57 16.77
N LYS A 28 -10.87 15.08 15.55
CA LYS A 28 -12.05 14.86 14.72
C LYS A 28 -12.32 13.38 14.49
N LEU A 29 -11.27 12.60 14.11
CA LEU A 29 -11.40 11.17 13.91
C LEU A 29 -11.76 10.43 15.19
N ALA A 30 -11.15 10.80 16.33
CA ALA A 30 -11.49 10.25 17.63
C ALA A 30 -12.96 10.52 18.01
N ASP A 31 -13.45 11.73 17.76
CA ASP A 31 -14.85 12.10 18.00
C ASP A 31 -15.82 11.33 17.09
N GLU A 32 -15.49 11.10 15.83
CA GLU A 32 -16.29 10.29 14.90
C GLU A 32 -16.41 8.83 15.33
N LEU A 33 -15.40 8.31 16.02
CA LEU A 33 -15.36 6.95 16.54
C LEU A 33 -16.01 6.81 17.92
N LYS A 34 -16.30 7.92 18.60
CA LYS A 34 -16.89 7.93 19.93
C LYS A 34 -18.25 7.23 19.96
N GLY A 35 -18.38 6.26 20.83
CA GLY A 35 -19.58 5.43 20.95
C GLY A 35 -19.72 4.32 19.89
N LYS A 36 -18.83 4.26 18.91
CA LYS A 36 -18.77 3.17 17.91
C LYS A 36 -17.80 2.06 18.29
N THR A 37 -16.90 2.32 19.21
CA THR A 37 -15.91 1.37 19.71
C THR A 37 -15.79 1.43 21.23
N SER A 38 -15.32 0.36 21.83
CA SER A 38 -14.91 0.31 23.25
C SER A 38 -13.42 0.61 23.44
N THR A 39 -12.68 0.84 22.37
CA THR A 39 -11.26 1.22 22.38
C THR A 39 -11.11 2.60 23.04
N ASN A 40 -10.14 2.72 23.93
CA ASN A 40 -9.77 4.02 24.49
C ASN A 40 -8.88 4.75 23.46
N ILE A 41 -9.39 5.86 22.91
CA ILE A 41 -8.68 6.61 21.87
C ILE A 41 -8.11 7.89 22.48
N THR A 42 -6.81 8.08 22.33
CA THR A 42 -6.09 9.32 22.65
C THR A 42 -5.52 9.94 21.39
N THR A 43 -5.24 11.23 21.43
CA THR A 43 -4.64 11.96 20.32
C THR A 43 -3.36 12.65 20.72
N ALA A 44 -2.41 12.75 19.82
CA ALA A 44 -1.14 13.44 20.07
C ALA A 44 -0.69 14.24 18.83
N LYS A 45 0.05 15.33 19.12
CA LYS A 45 0.80 16.02 18.08
C LYS A 45 2.17 15.38 17.94
N VAL A 46 2.57 15.04 16.70
CA VAL A 46 3.91 14.55 16.39
C VAL A 46 4.29 14.99 14.98
N ASP A 47 5.52 15.41 14.80
CA ASP A 47 6.11 15.52 13.47
C ASP A 47 6.87 14.24 13.16
N ALA A 48 6.35 13.46 12.21
CA ALA A 48 6.94 12.18 11.82
C ALA A 48 8.27 12.32 11.04
N ASP A 49 8.62 13.54 10.61
CA ASP A 49 9.94 13.84 10.06
C ASP A 49 11.00 14.09 11.17
N ASN A 50 10.58 14.14 12.44
CA ASN A 50 11.43 14.33 13.59
C ASN A 50 11.48 13.06 14.45
N THR A 51 12.56 12.28 14.30
CA THR A 51 12.78 11.03 15.05
C THR A 51 12.67 11.21 16.56
N ASP A 52 13.18 12.32 17.13
CA ASP A 52 13.16 12.57 18.58
C ASP A 52 11.74 12.80 19.09
N GLU A 53 10.86 13.48 18.32
CA GLU A 53 9.45 13.64 18.67
C GLU A 53 8.72 12.30 18.67
N VAL A 54 8.99 11.44 17.65
CA VAL A 54 8.42 10.11 17.58
C VAL A 54 8.89 9.24 18.74
N ILE A 55 10.18 9.25 19.09
CA ILE A 55 10.74 8.56 20.26
C ILE A 55 10.06 9.04 21.56
N ALA A 56 9.89 10.35 21.72
CA ALA A 56 9.23 10.90 22.90
C ALA A 56 7.80 10.39 23.05
N LEU A 57 7.02 10.39 21.97
CA LEU A 57 5.66 9.89 21.96
C LEU A 57 5.60 8.36 22.23
N ILE A 58 6.47 7.58 21.62
CA ILE A 58 6.56 6.12 21.89
C ILE A 58 6.85 5.86 23.37
N ASN A 59 7.79 6.60 23.97
CA ASN A 59 8.13 6.44 25.38
C ASN A 59 7.02 6.88 26.33
N GLU A 60 6.22 7.88 25.96
CA GLU A 60 5.06 8.33 26.72
C GLU A 60 3.90 7.32 26.65
N PHE A 61 3.49 6.94 25.45
CA PHE A 61 2.35 6.06 25.22
C PHE A 61 2.67 4.58 25.46
N LYS A 62 3.92 4.14 25.18
CA LYS A 62 4.41 2.75 25.32
C LYS A 62 3.59 1.74 24.51
N PRO A 63 3.46 1.91 23.21
CA PRO A 63 2.67 1.02 22.37
C PRO A 63 3.35 -0.36 22.22
N ASP A 64 2.54 -1.40 22.01
CA ASP A 64 3.01 -2.74 21.62
C ASP A 64 3.47 -2.79 20.16
N VAL A 65 2.97 -1.88 19.32
CA VAL A 65 3.29 -1.77 17.89
C VAL A 65 3.02 -0.35 17.40
N VAL A 66 3.81 0.13 16.46
CA VAL A 66 3.59 1.38 15.74
C VAL A 66 3.11 1.06 14.34
N LEU A 67 1.91 1.55 13.97
CA LEU A 67 1.39 1.52 12.60
C LEU A 67 1.61 2.87 11.94
N ASN A 68 2.41 2.87 10.89
CA ASN A 68 2.63 4.03 10.03
C ASN A 68 1.64 4.01 8.86
N VAL A 69 0.76 5.00 8.83
CA VAL A 69 -0.17 5.27 7.72
C VAL A 69 0.02 6.69 7.18
N ALA A 70 1.19 7.26 7.40
CA ALA A 70 1.62 8.51 6.80
C ALA A 70 2.02 8.30 5.32
N LEU A 71 2.55 9.35 4.71
CA LEU A 71 3.13 9.22 3.37
C LEU A 71 4.47 8.44 3.44
N PRO A 72 4.92 7.84 2.32
CA PRO A 72 6.12 7.00 2.29
C PRO A 72 7.42 7.74 2.67
N TYR A 73 7.40 9.05 2.68
CA TYR A 73 8.56 9.90 3.02
C TYR A 73 9.00 9.76 4.48
N GLN A 74 8.09 9.40 5.41
CA GLN A 74 8.33 9.32 6.84
C GLN A 74 8.75 7.92 7.33
N ASP A 75 8.78 6.92 6.47
CA ASP A 75 8.99 5.52 6.87
C ASP A 75 10.30 5.33 7.64
N LEU A 76 11.42 5.81 7.10
CA LEU A 76 12.74 5.59 7.73
C LEU A 76 12.87 6.31 9.07
N THR A 77 12.31 7.53 9.20
CA THR A 77 12.33 8.31 10.44
C THR A 77 11.55 7.60 11.54
N ILE A 78 10.38 7.04 11.20
CA ILE A 78 9.57 6.27 12.16
C ILE A 78 10.25 4.92 12.47
N MET A 79 10.85 4.25 11.47
CA MET A 79 11.62 3.02 11.69
C MET A 79 12.81 3.23 12.62
N ASP A 80 13.55 4.35 12.51
CA ASP A 80 14.63 4.71 13.44
C ASP A 80 14.12 4.90 14.87
N ALA A 81 12.97 5.55 15.04
CA ALA A 81 12.35 5.73 16.35
C ALA A 81 11.89 4.38 16.96
N CYS A 82 11.26 3.53 16.16
CA CYS A 82 10.84 2.18 16.57
C CYS A 82 12.04 1.32 16.98
N LEU A 83 13.14 1.39 16.21
CA LEU A 83 14.38 0.68 16.52
C LEU A 83 14.99 1.17 17.85
N ALA A 84 15.05 2.49 18.06
CA ALA A 84 15.57 3.07 19.30
C ALA A 84 14.74 2.67 20.54
N CYS A 85 13.43 2.58 20.40
CA CYS A 85 12.51 2.20 21.47
C CYS A 85 12.27 0.67 21.56
N LYS A 86 12.78 -0.11 20.62
CA LYS A 86 12.55 -1.57 20.49
C LYS A 86 11.07 -1.94 20.41
N VAL A 87 10.32 -1.20 19.59
CA VAL A 87 8.90 -1.42 19.34
C VAL A 87 8.72 -1.91 17.89
N PRO A 88 7.92 -2.92 17.62
CA PRO A 88 7.59 -3.36 16.27
C PRO A 88 7.02 -2.25 15.40
N TYR A 89 7.37 -2.27 14.11
CA TYR A 89 6.94 -1.32 13.09
C TYR A 89 6.06 -2.00 12.04
N VAL A 90 5.04 -1.31 11.58
CA VAL A 90 4.15 -1.75 10.49
C VAL A 90 3.86 -0.57 9.58
N ASP A 91 3.83 -0.77 8.25
CA ASP A 91 3.40 0.24 7.27
C ASP A 91 2.53 -0.34 6.16
N THR A 92 2.09 0.51 5.24
CA THR A 92 1.21 0.17 4.11
C THR A 92 1.82 0.45 2.75
N ALA A 93 3.06 0.94 2.70
CA ALA A 93 3.78 1.30 1.48
C ALA A 93 5.29 1.13 1.68
N ASN A 94 6.10 1.42 0.68
CA ASN A 94 7.55 1.47 0.80
C ASN A 94 8.07 2.91 0.81
N TYR A 95 9.27 3.10 1.37
CA TYR A 95 9.91 4.40 1.48
C TYR A 95 10.19 5.04 0.12
N GLU A 96 9.94 6.34 0.05
CA GLU A 96 10.38 7.22 -1.03
C GLU A 96 11.05 8.47 -0.47
N CYS A 97 12.16 8.87 -1.04
CA CYS A 97 12.81 10.13 -0.64
C CYS A 97 12.02 11.33 -1.17
N GLU A 98 11.65 12.25 -0.27
CA GLU A 98 10.95 13.48 -0.65
C GLU A 98 11.89 14.48 -1.34
N ASP A 99 13.16 14.54 -0.91
CA ASP A 99 14.17 15.47 -1.42
C ASP A 99 14.87 14.91 -2.67
N THR A 100 14.20 15.02 -3.83
CA THR A 100 14.72 14.58 -5.12
C THR A 100 15.94 15.38 -5.63
N ASP A 101 16.23 16.53 -5.04
CA ASP A 101 17.39 17.35 -5.38
C ASP A 101 18.62 17.03 -4.52
N ASN A 102 18.45 16.24 -3.46
CA ASN A 102 19.53 15.77 -2.61
C ASN A 102 20.56 14.95 -3.41
N PRO A 103 21.85 15.40 -3.52
CA PRO A 103 22.84 14.69 -4.34
C PRO A 103 23.17 13.28 -3.84
N GLU A 104 23.08 13.04 -2.53
CA GLU A 104 23.34 11.72 -1.95
C GLU A 104 22.20 10.74 -2.30
N TRP A 105 20.96 11.17 -2.18
CA TRP A 105 19.80 10.40 -2.60
C TRP A 105 19.87 10.11 -4.10
N ARG A 106 20.12 11.13 -4.92
CA ARG A 106 20.21 10.96 -6.39
C ARG A 106 21.24 9.92 -6.79
N LYS A 107 22.41 9.93 -6.15
CA LYS A 107 23.45 8.94 -6.42
C LYS A 107 22.98 7.53 -6.08
N VAL A 108 22.39 7.34 -4.91
CA VAL A 108 21.86 6.03 -4.48
C VAL A 108 20.71 5.57 -5.40
N TYR A 109 19.85 6.48 -5.80
CA TYR A 109 18.77 6.21 -6.76
C TYR A 109 19.31 5.77 -8.14
N GLU A 110 20.31 6.48 -8.69
CA GLU A 110 20.94 6.11 -9.96
C GLU A 110 21.63 4.74 -9.90
N GLU A 111 22.31 4.44 -8.79
CA GLU A 111 22.90 3.13 -8.56
C GLU A 111 21.86 2.01 -8.51
N ARG A 112 20.68 2.27 -7.94
CA ARG A 112 19.55 1.34 -7.94
C ARG A 112 18.97 1.13 -9.31
N CYS A 113 18.67 2.19 -10.05
CA CYS A 113 18.17 2.08 -11.42
C CYS A 113 19.11 1.22 -12.27
N LYS A 114 20.42 1.43 -12.11
CA LYS A 114 21.43 0.62 -12.79
C LYS A 114 21.42 -0.84 -12.36
N ARG A 115 21.29 -1.12 -11.06
CA ARG A 115 21.22 -2.48 -10.49
C ARG A 115 19.97 -3.22 -10.96
N LEU A 116 18.81 -2.54 -10.96
CA LEU A 116 17.53 -3.13 -11.34
C LEU A 116 17.33 -3.21 -12.85
N GLY A 117 18.03 -2.39 -13.63
CA GLY A 117 17.87 -2.32 -15.07
C GLY A 117 16.63 -1.55 -15.53
N PHE A 118 16.04 -0.73 -14.65
CA PHE A 118 14.91 0.15 -14.97
C PHE A 118 14.87 1.36 -14.02
N THR A 119 14.01 2.35 -14.32
CA THR A 119 13.78 3.51 -13.46
C THR A 119 12.91 3.09 -12.27
N ALA A 120 13.49 3.12 -11.07
CA ALA A 120 12.81 2.72 -9.83
C ALA A 120 12.59 3.93 -8.91
N TYR A 121 11.35 4.40 -8.80
CA TYR A 121 10.98 5.41 -7.80
C TYR A 121 10.66 4.77 -6.45
N PHE A 122 10.08 3.56 -6.45
CA PHE A 122 9.66 2.80 -5.28
C PHE A 122 10.52 1.54 -5.18
N ASP A 123 11.14 1.31 -4.02
CA ASP A 123 12.11 0.24 -3.80
C ASP A 123 12.21 -0.07 -2.31
N TYR A 124 11.96 -1.32 -1.93
CA TYR A 124 12.07 -1.78 -0.55
C TYR A 124 13.50 -1.80 0.00
N SER A 125 14.53 -1.68 -0.82
CA SER A 125 15.91 -1.84 -0.36
C SER A 125 16.33 -0.82 0.70
N TRP A 126 15.67 0.37 0.78
CA TRP A 126 15.90 1.33 1.85
C TRP A 126 15.47 0.76 3.20
N GLN A 127 14.30 0.18 3.29
CA GLN A 127 13.76 -0.41 4.50
C GLN A 127 14.41 -1.75 4.80
N TRP A 128 14.72 -2.57 3.78
CA TRP A 128 15.46 -3.83 3.96
C TRP A 128 16.88 -3.63 4.50
N ALA A 129 17.48 -2.46 4.31
CA ALA A 129 18.78 -2.11 4.92
C ALA A 129 18.74 -2.13 6.46
N TYR A 130 17.55 -2.05 7.06
CA TYR A 130 17.34 -2.14 8.50
C TYR A 130 17.24 -3.61 9.01
N ARG A 131 17.21 -4.59 8.12
CA ARG A 131 16.94 -6.02 8.49
C ARG A 131 17.80 -6.54 9.63
N GLU A 132 19.11 -6.36 9.56
CA GLU A 132 20.01 -6.83 10.61
C GLU A 132 19.86 -6.04 11.92
N LYS A 133 19.65 -4.73 11.85
CA LYS A 133 19.44 -3.89 13.05
C LYS A 133 18.16 -4.30 13.80
N TYR A 134 17.06 -4.54 13.08
CA TYR A 134 15.81 -5.01 13.65
C TYR A 134 15.93 -6.42 14.22
N LYS A 135 16.68 -7.30 13.55
CA LYS A 135 16.99 -8.64 14.04
C LYS A 135 17.78 -8.62 15.33
N GLU A 136 18.82 -7.79 15.42
CA GLU A 136 19.62 -7.61 16.64
C GLU A 136 18.81 -7.01 17.79
N ALA A 137 17.89 -6.09 17.47
CA ALA A 137 16.97 -5.51 18.46
C ALA A 137 15.87 -6.49 18.93
N GLY A 138 15.67 -7.61 18.22
CA GLY A 138 14.66 -8.62 18.53
C GLY A 138 13.23 -8.20 18.20
N ILE A 139 13.04 -7.27 17.24
CA ILE A 139 11.73 -6.72 16.85
C ILE A 139 11.43 -6.97 15.38
N THR A 140 10.15 -6.94 15.04
CA THR A 140 9.63 -7.12 13.67
C THR A 140 9.31 -5.77 13.03
N ALA A 141 9.71 -5.56 11.77
CA ALA A 141 9.07 -4.61 10.88
C ALA A 141 8.30 -5.38 9.81
N LEU A 142 7.01 -5.08 9.67
CA LEU A 142 6.12 -5.59 8.63
C LEU A 142 5.85 -4.49 7.62
N LEU A 143 6.30 -4.70 6.38
CA LEU A 143 6.20 -3.70 5.32
C LEU A 143 5.03 -3.99 4.39
N GLY A 144 4.42 -2.91 3.89
CA GLY A 144 3.45 -2.95 2.82
C GLY A 144 2.22 -3.79 3.16
N THR A 145 1.64 -3.64 4.36
CA THR A 145 0.41 -4.36 4.71
C THR A 145 -0.85 -3.55 4.34
N GLY A 146 -0.91 -3.12 3.09
CA GLY A 146 -2.11 -2.59 2.44
C GLY A 146 -2.85 -3.66 1.65
N PHE A 147 -3.46 -3.28 0.52
CA PHE A 147 -4.02 -4.29 -0.38
C PHE A 147 -2.98 -4.69 -1.43
N ASP A 148 -2.52 -3.74 -2.19
CA ASP A 148 -1.39 -3.79 -3.12
C ASP A 148 -0.48 -2.57 -2.81
N PRO A 149 0.66 -2.85 -2.17
CA PRO A 149 1.14 -4.13 -1.63
C PRO A 149 0.40 -4.60 -0.37
N GLY A 150 0.42 -5.89 -0.13
CA GLY A 150 -0.06 -6.49 1.12
C GLY A 150 -0.91 -7.73 0.92
N VAL A 151 -2.22 -7.57 0.68
CA VAL A 151 -3.13 -8.71 0.46
C VAL A 151 -2.74 -9.51 -0.78
N THR A 152 -2.28 -8.87 -1.85
CA THR A 152 -1.78 -9.53 -3.06
C THR A 152 -0.59 -10.43 -2.78
N SER A 153 0.31 -10.00 -1.91
CA SER A 153 1.44 -10.79 -1.42
C SER A 153 0.99 -11.94 -0.51
N VAL A 154 0.01 -11.71 0.37
CA VAL A 154 -0.61 -12.78 1.18
C VAL A 154 -1.32 -13.79 0.29
N PHE A 155 -2.06 -13.37 -0.75
CA PHE A 155 -2.67 -14.28 -1.74
C PHE A 155 -1.61 -15.15 -2.42
N THR A 156 -0.43 -14.58 -2.69
CA THR A 156 0.69 -15.32 -3.29
C THR A 156 1.23 -16.38 -2.34
N ALA A 157 1.50 -16.02 -1.07
CA ALA A 157 1.93 -16.99 -0.06
C ALA A 157 0.87 -18.07 0.18
N TYR A 158 -0.42 -17.69 0.19
CA TYR A 158 -1.53 -18.63 0.33
C TYR A 158 -1.64 -19.58 -0.86
N ALA A 159 -1.49 -19.06 -2.08
CA ALA A 159 -1.46 -19.87 -3.29
C ALA A 159 -0.30 -20.88 -3.28
N GLN A 160 0.91 -20.42 -2.90
CA GLN A 160 2.09 -21.27 -2.76
C GLN A 160 1.87 -22.37 -1.72
N LYS A 161 1.31 -22.06 -0.58
CA LYS A 161 1.08 -23.02 0.51
C LYS A 161 0.03 -24.08 0.15
N HIS A 162 -1.08 -23.67 -0.47
CA HIS A 162 -2.27 -24.52 -0.58
C HIS A 162 -2.55 -25.02 -2.00
N TYR A 163 -2.12 -24.30 -3.04
CA TYR A 163 -2.57 -24.59 -4.41
C TYR A 163 -1.47 -25.01 -5.36
N PHE A 164 -0.19 -24.70 -5.08
CA PHE A 164 0.91 -24.96 -6.00
C PHE A 164 2.08 -25.64 -5.30
N ASP A 165 2.81 -26.46 -6.03
CA ASP A 165 4.13 -26.93 -5.69
C ASP A 165 5.18 -25.95 -6.21
N GLU A 166 4.91 -25.34 -7.40
CA GLU A 166 5.71 -24.29 -8.00
C GLU A 166 4.79 -23.25 -8.66
N ILE A 167 4.96 -21.96 -8.33
CA ILE A 167 4.31 -20.84 -9.02
C ILE A 167 5.24 -20.35 -10.14
N HIS A 168 4.74 -20.35 -11.38
CA HIS A 168 5.50 -19.89 -12.53
C HIS A 168 5.17 -18.45 -12.93
N THR A 169 3.90 -18.05 -12.85
CA THR A 169 3.51 -16.68 -13.19
C THR A 169 2.52 -16.11 -12.18
N ILE A 170 2.63 -14.81 -11.96
CA ILE A 170 1.73 -14.02 -11.13
C ILE A 170 1.31 -12.80 -11.95
N ASP A 171 0.02 -12.68 -12.25
CA ASP A 171 -0.57 -11.46 -12.78
C ASP A 171 -1.44 -10.84 -11.66
N ILE A 172 -1.01 -9.69 -11.13
CA ILE A 172 -1.74 -8.92 -10.13
C ILE A 172 -2.66 -7.97 -10.88
N LEU A 173 -3.93 -7.94 -10.52
CA LEU A 173 -4.95 -7.16 -11.18
C LEU A 173 -5.66 -6.27 -10.16
N ASP A 174 -5.49 -4.97 -10.28
CA ASP A 174 -6.22 -3.97 -9.49
C ASP A 174 -7.29 -3.32 -10.37
N CYS A 175 -8.54 -3.59 -10.02
CA CYS A 175 -9.70 -3.00 -10.68
C CYS A 175 -10.53 -2.17 -9.71
N ASN A 176 -10.55 -0.85 -9.97
CA ASN A 176 -11.56 0.03 -9.42
C ASN A 176 -12.63 0.33 -10.49
N GLY A 177 -13.79 -0.36 -10.36
CA GLY A 177 -14.96 -0.13 -11.21
C GLY A 177 -15.89 0.96 -10.68
N GLY A 178 -15.47 1.74 -9.67
CA GLY A 178 -16.26 2.80 -9.06
C GLY A 178 -16.42 4.02 -9.94
N ASP A 179 -17.59 4.68 -9.81
CA ASP A 179 -17.88 5.98 -10.42
C ASP A 179 -18.22 6.99 -9.33
N HIS A 180 -17.40 8.01 -9.20
CA HIS A 180 -17.58 9.13 -8.26
C HIS A 180 -18.26 10.36 -8.90
N GLY A 181 -18.55 10.32 -10.21
CA GLY A 181 -19.24 11.37 -10.95
C GLY A 181 -18.42 12.62 -11.26
N TYR A 182 -17.11 12.67 -10.96
CA TYR A 182 -16.20 13.71 -11.42
C TYR A 182 -15.56 13.31 -12.75
N PRO A 183 -15.36 14.28 -13.68
CA PRO A 183 -14.62 14.00 -14.91
C PRO A 183 -13.19 13.50 -14.68
N PHE A 184 -12.57 14.01 -13.60
CA PHE A 184 -11.21 13.65 -13.17
C PHE A 184 -11.08 13.81 -11.65
N ALA A 185 -10.69 12.75 -10.97
CA ALA A 185 -10.32 12.70 -9.56
C ALA A 185 -9.50 11.45 -9.31
N THR A 186 -8.78 11.42 -8.19
CA THR A 186 -8.01 10.26 -7.75
C THR A 186 -8.62 9.67 -6.48
N ASN A 187 -8.54 8.36 -6.30
CA ASN A 187 -9.15 7.67 -5.16
C ASN A 187 -8.26 7.64 -3.91
N PHE A 188 -6.98 7.97 -4.06
CA PHE A 188 -6.00 8.14 -3.00
C PHE A 188 -5.14 9.38 -3.27
N ASN A 189 -4.02 9.57 -2.59
CA ASN A 189 -3.20 10.78 -2.71
C ASN A 189 -2.97 11.16 -4.20
N PRO A 190 -3.43 12.33 -4.65
CA PRO A 190 -3.35 12.69 -6.07
C PRO A 190 -1.93 12.73 -6.62
N GLU A 191 -0.97 13.20 -5.84
CA GLU A 191 0.43 13.29 -6.26
C GLU A 191 1.03 11.91 -6.51
N ILE A 192 0.86 10.98 -5.55
CA ILE A 192 1.36 9.61 -5.66
C ILE A 192 0.72 8.94 -6.89
N ASN A 193 -0.62 9.00 -6.99
CA ASN A 193 -1.33 8.40 -8.11
C ASN A 193 -0.88 8.94 -9.48
N LEU A 194 -0.76 10.26 -9.62
CA LEU A 194 -0.37 10.89 -10.89
C LEU A 194 1.06 10.54 -11.28
N ARG A 195 1.98 10.47 -10.32
CA ARG A 195 3.38 10.09 -10.55
C ARG A 195 3.51 8.62 -10.92
N GLU A 196 2.83 7.74 -10.22
CA GLU A 196 2.80 6.30 -10.50
C GLU A 196 2.32 6.02 -11.92
N VAL A 197 1.18 6.60 -12.32
CA VAL A 197 0.59 6.37 -13.65
C VAL A 197 1.41 6.98 -14.78
N SER A 198 2.16 8.07 -14.54
CA SER A 198 3.03 8.70 -15.55
C SER A 198 4.43 8.10 -15.61
N ALA A 199 4.84 7.30 -14.64
CA ALA A 199 6.12 6.64 -14.61
C ALA A 199 6.22 5.51 -15.64
N PRO A 200 7.44 5.17 -16.12
CA PRO A 200 7.66 3.94 -16.89
C PRO A 200 7.12 2.72 -16.13
N GLY A 201 6.46 1.82 -16.83
CA GLY A 201 6.07 0.54 -16.28
C GLY A 201 7.25 -0.43 -16.24
N SER A 202 7.22 -1.38 -15.31
CA SER A 202 8.18 -2.47 -15.29
C SER A 202 7.56 -3.74 -14.74
N TYR A 203 8.12 -4.88 -15.13
CA TYR A 203 7.69 -6.19 -14.65
C TYR A 203 8.88 -7.16 -14.63
N TRP A 204 8.71 -8.24 -13.86
CA TRP A 204 9.70 -9.32 -13.78
C TRP A 204 9.44 -10.39 -14.81
N GLU A 205 10.45 -10.80 -15.58
CA GLU A 205 10.38 -11.90 -16.53
C GLU A 205 11.73 -12.62 -16.67
N ASP A 206 11.71 -13.95 -16.52
CA ASP A 206 12.85 -14.85 -16.70
C ASP A 206 14.15 -14.39 -16.00
N GLY A 207 14.03 -13.95 -14.75
CA GLY A 207 15.16 -13.59 -13.91
C GLY A 207 15.69 -12.16 -14.10
N HIS A 208 14.97 -11.30 -14.82
CA HIS A 208 15.35 -9.90 -15.01
C HIS A 208 14.14 -8.97 -15.06
N TRP A 209 14.42 -7.68 -14.86
CA TRP A 209 13.43 -6.63 -15.01
C TRP A 209 13.29 -6.19 -16.46
N VAL A 210 12.07 -5.93 -16.88
CA VAL A 210 11.72 -5.39 -18.19
C VAL A 210 11.03 -4.05 -17.99
N GLU A 211 11.65 -2.96 -18.40
CA GLU A 211 11.05 -1.62 -18.41
C GLU A 211 10.29 -1.38 -19.71
N ILE A 212 9.13 -0.73 -19.61
CA ILE A 212 8.29 -0.35 -20.74
C ILE A 212 7.87 1.13 -20.61
N PRO A 213 7.53 1.81 -21.72
CA PRO A 213 6.96 3.14 -21.64
C PRO A 213 5.66 3.15 -20.82
N ALA A 214 5.39 4.25 -20.11
CA ALA A 214 4.18 4.41 -19.30
C ALA A 214 2.93 4.05 -20.11
N MET A 215 2.04 3.27 -19.50
CA MET A 215 0.74 2.88 -20.05
C MET A 215 0.78 2.18 -21.45
N SER A 216 1.93 1.66 -21.89
CA SER A 216 2.12 1.12 -23.24
C SER A 216 1.52 -0.27 -23.46
N ILE A 217 1.33 -1.07 -22.41
CA ILE A 217 0.70 -2.38 -22.47
C ILE A 217 -0.71 -2.30 -21.89
N LYS A 218 -1.69 -2.48 -22.74
CA LYS A 218 -3.12 -2.49 -22.43
C LYS A 218 -3.71 -3.89 -22.64
N ARG A 219 -4.63 -4.31 -21.78
CA ARG A 219 -5.44 -5.53 -21.91
C ARG A 219 -6.87 -5.27 -21.50
N GLU A 220 -7.80 -6.00 -22.08
CA GLU A 220 -9.17 -6.10 -21.58
C GLU A 220 -9.29 -7.33 -20.67
N TYR A 221 -10.03 -7.17 -19.57
CA TYR A 221 -10.33 -8.27 -18.66
C TYR A 221 -11.75 -8.17 -18.12
N ASN A 222 -12.41 -9.32 -17.97
CA ASN A 222 -13.74 -9.40 -17.38
C ASN A 222 -13.62 -9.69 -15.90
N PHE A 223 -13.67 -8.65 -15.08
CA PHE A 223 -13.54 -8.75 -13.63
C PHE A 223 -14.84 -9.25 -13.01
N GLU A 224 -14.76 -10.26 -12.16
CA GLU A 224 -15.90 -10.79 -11.42
C GLU A 224 -16.55 -9.70 -10.57
N GLY A 225 -17.89 -9.56 -10.68
CA GLY A 225 -18.65 -8.52 -9.97
C GLY A 225 -18.53 -7.09 -10.50
N VAL A 226 -17.65 -6.82 -11.49
CA VAL A 226 -17.41 -5.49 -12.08
C VAL A 226 -17.71 -5.47 -13.58
N GLY A 227 -17.32 -6.52 -14.33
CA GLY A 227 -17.46 -6.62 -15.77
C GLY A 227 -16.20 -6.26 -16.55
N MET A 228 -16.35 -6.05 -17.87
CA MET A 228 -15.23 -5.74 -18.78
C MET A 228 -14.61 -4.39 -18.47
N LYS A 229 -13.30 -4.36 -18.29
CA LYS A 229 -12.49 -3.16 -18.08
C LYS A 229 -11.19 -3.23 -18.86
N ASP A 230 -10.70 -2.07 -19.28
CA ASP A 230 -9.33 -1.89 -19.75
C ASP A 230 -8.39 -1.81 -18.57
N MET A 231 -7.33 -2.61 -18.57
CA MET A 231 -6.25 -2.57 -17.59
C MET A 231 -4.91 -2.30 -18.27
N TYR A 232 -4.03 -1.62 -17.56
CA TYR A 232 -2.73 -1.18 -18.06
C TYR A 232 -1.63 -1.71 -17.17
N LEU A 233 -0.51 -2.16 -17.77
CA LEU A 233 0.65 -2.63 -17.02
C LEU A 233 1.41 -1.43 -16.45
N LEU A 234 1.62 -1.47 -15.14
CA LEU A 234 2.41 -0.51 -14.37
C LEU A 234 3.53 -1.23 -13.62
N HIS A 235 4.49 -0.46 -13.11
CA HIS A 235 5.34 -0.93 -12.01
C HIS A 235 4.54 -0.87 -10.72
N HIS A 236 4.78 -1.84 -9.81
CA HIS A 236 4.27 -1.77 -8.45
C HIS A 236 5.24 -2.49 -7.49
N GLU A 237 5.37 -2.00 -6.27
CA GLU A 237 6.46 -2.36 -5.37
C GLU A 237 6.45 -3.82 -4.91
N GLU A 238 5.29 -4.48 -4.79
CA GLU A 238 5.26 -5.89 -4.39
C GLU A 238 5.93 -6.82 -5.38
N ILE A 239 6.09 -6.40 -6.66
CA ILE A 239 6.81 -7.22 -7.65
C ILE A 239 8.24 -7.47 -7.19
N GLU A 240 8.88 -6.48 -6.54
CA GLU A 240 10.25 -6.62 -6.04
C GLU A 240 10.34 -7.71 -4.95
N ALA A 241 9.46 -7.65 -3.96
CA ALA A 241 9.41 -8.62 -2.89
C ALA A 241 9.08 -10.03 -3.41
N LEU A 242 8.07 -10.15 -4.25
CA LEU A 242 7.65 -11.43 -4.81
C LEU A 242 8.72 -12.05 -5.72
N ALA A 243 9.44 -11.24 -6.51
CA ALA A 243 10.54 -11.72 -7.35
C ALA A 243 11.73 -12.24 -6.50
N ALA A 244 11.96 -11.63 -5.33
CA ALA A 244 13.00 -12.06 -4.41
C ALA A 244 12.61 -13.32 -3.60
N ASN A 245 11.33 -13.45 -3.22
CA ASN A 245 10.89 -14.41 -2.21
C ASN A 245 10.19 -15.65 -2.80
N ILE A 246 9.60 -15.56 -4.00
CA ILE A 246 8.90 -16.70 -4.61
C ILE A 246 9.85 -17.51 -5.52
N PRO A 247 10.22 -18.72 -5.13
CA PRO A 247 11.13 -19.53 -5.92
C PRO A 247 10.49 -19.97 -7.26
N HIS A 248 11.31 -20.07 -8.29
CA HIS A 248 10.91 -20.53 -9.64
C HIS A 248 9.92 -19.63 -10.41
N VAL A 249 9.58 -18.46 -9.87
CA VAL A 249 8.72 -17.52 -10.58
C VAL A 249 9.42 -17.00 -11.85
N LYS A 250 8.73 -17.13 -12.97
CA LYS A 250 9.24 -16.73 -14.30
C LYS A 250 8.73 -15.35 -14.71
N ARG A 251 7.53 -14.96 -14.24
CA ARG A 251 6.93 -13.69 -14.61
C ARG A 251 6.02 -13.18 -13.51
N ILE A 252 6.18 -11.88 -13.18
CA ILE A 252 5.28 -11.15 -12.28
C ILE A 252 4.92 -9.84 -12.97
N ARG A 253 3.61 -9.54 -13.06
CA ARG A 253 3.10 -8.30 -13.67
C ARG A 253 2.00 -7.72 -12.81
N PHE A 254 1.93 -6.39 -12.78
CA PHE A 254 0.87 -5.65 -12.14
C PHE A 254 0.07 -4.88 -13.20
N PHE A 255 -1.25 -4.93 -13.09
CA PHE A 255 -2.17 -4.23 -13.97
C PHE A 255 -3.20 -3.45 -13.15
N MET A 256 -3.41 -2.20 -13.51
CA MET A 256 -4.42 -1.33 -12.90
C MET A 256 -5.41 -0.85 -13.98
N THR A 257 -6.66 -0.65 -13.58
CA THR A 257 -7.72 -0.20 -14.49
C THR A 257 -7.88 1.31 -14.47
N PHE A 258 -8.08 1.91 -15.65
CA PHE A 258 -8.36 3.34 -15.80
C PHE A 258 -9.49 3.58 -16.79
N GLY A 259 -10.39 4.51 -16.44
CA GLY A 259 -11.44 4.96 -17.33
C GLY A 259 -10.90 5.91 -18.41
N GLN A 260 -11.54 5.94 -19.60
CA GLN A 260 -11.11 6.79 -20.72
C GLN A 260 -11.12 8.28 -20.36
N SER A 261 -12.08 8.74 -19.54
CA SER A 261 -12.09 10.13 -19.06
C SER A 261 -10.83 10.46 -18.27
N TYR A 262 -10.45 9.61 -17.31
CA TYR A 262 -9.25 9.78 -16.53
C TYR A 262 -8.00 9.89 -17.42
N LEU A 263 -7.81 8.95 -18.34
CA LEU A 263 -6.64 8.93 -19.23
C LEU A 263 -6.56 10.15 -20.14
N THR A 264 -7.71 10.65 -20.61
CA THR A 264 -7.77 11.85 -21.47
C THR A 264 -7.33 13.09 -20.70
N HIS A 265 -7.81 13.29 -19.46
CA HIS A 265 -7.39 14.41 -18.63
C HIS A 265 -5.94 14.28 -18.20
N MET A 266 -5.51 13.08 -17.79
CA MET A 266 -4.13 12.80 -17.43
C MET A 266 -3.17 13.20 -18.56
N LYS A 267 -3.45 12.78 -19.80
CA LYS A 267 -2.63 13.11 -20.96
C LYS A 267 -2.61 14.62 -21.26
N CYS A 268 -3.72 15.31 -21.10
CA CYS A 268 -3.78 16.75 -21.24
C CYS A 268 -2.90 17.45 -20.19
N LEU A 269 -3.02 17.06 -18.93
CA LEU A 269 -2.26 17.64 -17.82
C LEU A 269 -0.76 17.39 -17.98
N GLU A 270 -0.37 16.21 -18.43
CA GLU A 270 1.02 15.88 -18.77
C GLU A 270 1.56 16.78 -19.89
N ASN A 271 0.82 16.89 -21.00
CA ASN A 271 1.22 17.67 -22.17
C ASN A 271 1.40 19.18 -21.89
N VAL A 272 0.66 19.73 -20.93
CA VAL A 272 0.79 21.13 -20.53
C VAL A 272 1.75 21.34 -19.35
N GLY A 273 2.42 20.27 -18.87
CA GLY A 273 3.41 20.33 -17.80
C GLY A 273 2.85 20.44 -16.39
N MET A 274 1.55 20.16 -16.17
CA MET A 274 0.94 20.21 -14.84
C MET A 274 1.35 19.03 -13.93
N LEU A 275 1.99 17.99 -14.48
CA LEU A 275 2.53 16.86 -13.70
C LEU A 275 3.99 17.03 -13.31
N ARG A 276 4.62 18.17 -13.61
CA ARG A 276 6.01 18.47 -13.25
C ARG A 276 6.18 18.57 -11.74
N THR A 277 7.28 18.02 -11.24
CA THR A 277 7.68 18.05 -9.83
C THR A 277 8.72 19.15 -9.53
N ASP A 278 9.36 19.70 -10.59
CA ASP A 278 10.29 20.81 -10.47
C ASP A 278 9.53 22.15 -10.37
N PRO A 279 10.07 23.13 -9.60
CA PRO A 279 9.41 24.42 -9.41
C PRO A 279 9.40 25.27 -10.69
N VAL A 280 8.35 26.05 -10.87
CA VAL A 280 8.14 27.01 -11.95
C VAL A 280 7.91 28.39 -11.36
N GLU A 281 8.61 29.40 -11.85
CA GLU A 281 8.37 30.78 -11.42
C GLU A 281 7.03 31.31 -11.96
N PHE A 282 6.19 31.82 -11.07
CA PHE A 282 4.94 32.52 -11.42
C PHE A 282 4.75 33.72 -10.53
N ASN A 283 4.74 34.94 -11.13
CA ASN A 283 4.57 36.21 -10.42
C ASN A 283 5.56 36.41 -9.24
N GLY A 284 6.82 35.99 -9.39
CA GLY A 284 7.85 36.11 -8.35
C GLY A 284 7.72 35.08 -7.22
N GLN A 285 6.94 34.04 -7.40
CA GLN A 285 6.82 32.90 -6.49
C GLN A 285 7.15 31.60 -7.22
N GLU A 286 7.82 30.69 -6.53
CA GLU A 286 8.00 29.33 -7.04
C GLU A 286 6.76 28.49 -6.76
N ILE A 287 6.26 27.81 -7.78
CA ILE A 287 5.10 26.90 -7.71
C ILE A 287 5.53 25.57 -8.30
N VAL A 288 5.32 24.48 -7.56
CA VAL A 288 5.45 23.12 -8.08
C VAL A 288 4.13 22.73 -8.74
N PRO A 289 4.08 22.52 -10.08
CA PRO A 289 2.81 22.33 -10.81
C PRO A 289 1.94 21.20 -10.27
N ILE A 290 2.51 20.03 -9.98
CA ILE A 290 1.77 18.88 -9.45
C ILE A 290 1.16 19.16 -8.06
N GLN A 291 1.84 19.94 -7.21
CA GLN A 291 1.33 20.34 -5.90
C GLN A 291 0.16 21.31 -6.03
N PHE A 292 0.25 22.22 -7.00
CA PHE A 292 -0.87 23.12 -7.32
C PHE A 292 -2.07 22.35 -7.87
N LEU A 293 -1.85 21.39 -8.79
CA LEU A 293 -2.90 20.51 -9.30
C LEU A 293 -3.56 19.72 -8.16
N LYS A 294 -2.79 19.14 -7.27
CA LYS A 294 -3.28 18.42 -6.08
C LYS A 294 -4.23 19.28 -5.23
N ALA A 295 -3.92 20.57 -5.07
CA ALA A 295 -4.77 21.49 -4.32
C ALA A 295 -6.12 21.81 -5.01
N LEU A 296 -6.22 21.61 -6.33
CA LEU A 296 -7.44 21.81 -7.11
C LEU A 296 -8.33 20.57 -7.18
N LEU A 297 -7.77 19.39 -7.00
CA LEU A 297 -8.51 18.12 -7.10
C LEU A 297 -9.39 17.90 -5.86
N PRO A 298 -10.52 17.17 -6.02
CA PRO A 298 -11.31 16.75 -4.86
C PRO A 298 -10.48 15.94 -3.88
N ASP A 299 -10.65 16.20 -2.59
CA ASP A 299 -10.07 15.35 -1.55
C ASP A 299 -10.61 13.90 -1.70
N PRO A 300 -9.75 12.88 -1.83
CA PRO A 300 -10.17 11.49 -1.95
C PRO A 300 -11.13 11.03 -0.83
N ALA A 301 -10.98 11.55 0.39
CA ALA A 301 -11.89 11.27 1.49
C ALA A 301 -13.33 11.75 1.22
N SER A 302 -13.50 12.79 0.41
CA SER A 302 -14.82 13.33 0.04
C SER A 302 -15.58 12.48 -1.00
N LEU A 303 -14.91 11.49 -1.60
CA LEU A 303 -15.51 10.64 -2.63
C LEU A 303 -16.40 9.54 -2.05
N GLY A 304 -16.19 9.15 -0.78
CA GLY A 304 -16.90 8.04 -0.13
C GLY A 304 -18.42 8.05 -0.30
N PRO A 305 -19.15 9.16 0.04
CA PRO A 305 -20.60 9.17 -0.02
C PRO A 305 -21.19 9.10 -1.44
N ARG A 306 -20.39 9.31 -2.46
CA ARG A 306 -20.84 9.43 -3.85
C ARG A 306 -20.35 8.36 -4.80
N THR A 307 -19.28 7.64 -4.44
CA THR A 307 -18.73 6.58 -5.30
C THR A 307 -19.64 5.37 -5.29
N VAL A 308 -20.08 4.95 -6.47
CA VAL A 308 -20.92 3.75 -6.67
C VAL A 308 -20.16 2.74 -7.55
N GLY A 309 -20.43 1.45 -7.36
CA GLY A 309 -19.74 0.38 -8.07
C GLY A 309 -18.85 -0.44 -7.14
N LYS A 310 -18.00 -1.26 -7.71
CA LYS A 310 -17.19 -2.23 -6.96
C LYS A 310 -15.73 -2.18 -7.37
N THR A 311 -14.87 -2.57 -6.44
CA THR A 311 -13.49 -2.97 -6.73
C THR A 311 -13.41 -4.47 -6.92
N ASN A 312 -12.41 -4.92 -7.67
CA ASN A 312 -11.98 -6.33 -7.73
C ASN A 312 -10.47 -6.34 -7.82
N ILE A 313 -9.80 -6.73 -6.74
CA ILE A 313 -8.34 -6.76 -6.68
C ILE A 313 -7.90 -8.19 -6.34
N GLY A 314 -6.93 -8.73 -7.10
CA GLY A 314 -6.50 -10.10 -6.88
C GLY A 314 -5.37 -10.55 -7.79
N CYS A 315 -5.01 -11.82 -7.68
CA CYS A 315 -3.87 -12.39 -8.37
C CYS A 315 -4.25 -13.64 -9.17
N ILE A 316 -3.87 -13.69 -10.42
CA ILE A 316 -3.93 -14.87 -11.26
C ILE A 316 -2.59 -15.58 -11.21
N PHE A 317 -2.60 -16.80 -10.71
CA PHE A 317 -1.43 -17.66 -10.61
C PHE A 317 -1.48 -18.76 -11.66
N THR A 318 -0.32 -19.06 -12.28
CA THR A 318 -0.11 -20.30 -13.04
C THR A 318 1.14 -21.00 -12.52
N GLY A 319 1.11 -22.32 -12.56
CA GLY A 319 2.23 -23.11 -12.06
C GLY A 319 1.92 -24.62 -12.10
N ILE A 320 2.59 -25.38 -11.24
CA ILE A 320 2.46 -26.83 -11.16
C ILE A 320 1.89 -27.25 -9.81
N LYS A 321 1.00 -28.25 -9.83
CA LYS A 321 0.53 -28.99 -8.65
C LYS A 321 0.42 -30.47 -9.01
N ASP A 322 1.06 -31.32 -8.22
CA ASP A 322 1.08 -32.78 -8.43
C ASP A 322 1.49 -33.15 -9.89
N GLY A 323 2.51 -32.43 -10.42
CA GLY A 323 3.04 -32.64 -11.76
C GLY A 323 2.14 -32.16 -12.89
N LYS A 324 1.05 -31.42 -12.62
CA LYS A 324 0.11 -30.92 -13.62
C LYS A 324 0.08 -29.38 -13.62
N GLU A 325 -0.14 -28.81 -14.78
CA GLU A 325 -0.40 -27.38 -14.92
C GLU A 325 -1.69 -27.01 -14.18
N LYS A 326 -1.62 -25.90 -13.46
CA LYS A 326 -2.74 -25.35 -12.70
C LYS A 326 -2.81 -23.84 -12.89
N LYS A 327 -4.04 -23.32 -12.92
CA LYS A 327 -4.32 -21.87 -12.89
C LYS A 327 -5.32 -21.61 -11.78
N VAL A 328 -5.07 -20.60 -10.96
CA VAL A 328 -5.94 -20.14 -9.86
C VAL A 328 -6.06 -18.64 -9.94
N TYR A 329 -7.26 -18.10 -9.68
CA TYR A 329 -7.50 -16.68 -9.44
C TYR A 329 -8.02 -16.51 -8.02
N ILE A 330 -7.29 -15.76 -7.19
CA ILE A 330 -7.68 -15.38 -5.83
C ILE A 330 -7.92 -13.88 -5.86
N TYR A 331 -9.11 -13.44 -5.43
CA TYR A 331 -9.49 -12.03 -5.51
C TYR A 331 -10.45 -11.65 -4.39
N ASN A 332 -10.54 -10.35 -4.14
CA ASN A 332 -11.53 -9.72 -3.26
C ASN A 332 -12.41 -8.78 -4.07
N VAL A 333 -13.68 -8.70 -3.72
CA VAL A 333 -14.64 -7.75 -4.30
C VAL A 333 -15.24 -6.92 -3.18
N CYS A 334 -15.13 -5.59 -3.26
CA CYS A 334 -15.74 -4.67 -2.30
C CYS A 334 -16.68 -3.70 -3.02
N ASP A 335 -17.86 -3.50 -2.44
CA ASP A 335 -18.82 -2.49 -2.90
C ASP A 335 -18.55 -1.15 -2.21
N HIS A 336 -18.38 -0.07 -2.98
CA HIS A 336 -18.06 1.26 -2.45
C HIS A 336 -19.10 1.76 -1.44
N GLN A 337 -20.39 1.54 -1.69
CA GLN A 337 -21.45 2.01 -0.82
C GLN A 337 -21.62 1.14 0.42
N GLU A 338 -21.31 -0.16 0.35
CA GLU A 338 -21.25 -1.03 1.53
C GLU A 338 -20.11 -0.63 2.45
N CYS A 339 -18.92 -0.45 1.92
CA CYS A 339 -17.78 0.07 2.67
C CYS A 339 -18.09 1.43 3.30
N TYR A 340 -18.74 2.34 2.55
CA TYR A 340 -19.12 3.64 3.08
C TYR A 340 -20.12 3.55 4.24
N ARG A 341 -21.12 2.67 4.15
CA ARG A 341 -22.08 2.45 5.24
C ARG A 341 -21.41 1.88 6.50
N GLU A 342 -20.40 1.04 6.33
CA GLU A 342 -19.71 0.39 7.43
C GLU A 342 -18.74 1.33 8.15
N VAL A 343 -17.85 1.99 7.41
CA VAL A 343 -16.73 2.76 7.99
C VAL A 343 -16.70 4.24 7.59
N GLY A 344 -17.63 4.73 6.77
CA GLY A 344 -17.66 6.12 6.31
C GLY A 344 -16.59 6.44 5.25
N SER A 345 -16.02 5.42 4.60
CA SER A 345 -14.98 5.57 3.58
C SER A 345 -15.28 4.72 2.36
N GLN A 346 -14.75 5.11 1.19
CA GLN A 346 -14.88 4.35 -0.04
C GLN A 346 -14.09 3.03 0.00
N ALA A 347 -14.37 2.11 -0.95
CA ALA A 347 -13.74 0.79 -0.98
C ALA A 347 -12.21 0.85 -1.05
N ILE A 348 -11.60 1.81 -1.75
CA ILE A 348 -10.12 1.93 -1.81
C ILE A 348 -9.52 2.19 -0.42
N SER A 349 -10.14 3.08 0.37
CA SER A 349 -9.69 3.31 1.76
C SER A 349 -9.97 2.10 2.66
N TYR A 350 -11.09 1.40 2.43
CA TYR A 350 -11.45 0.19 3.16
C TYR A 350 -10.47 -0.94 2.90
N THR A 351 -10.19 -1.23 1.62
CA THR A 351 -9.28 -2.29 1.20
C THR A 351 -7.83 -2.06 1.60
N THR A 352 -7.44 -0.82 1.91
CA THR A 352 -6.12 -0.51 2.50
C THR A 352 -6.16 -0.57 4.03
N GLY A 353 -7.18 0.02 4.66
CA GLY A 353 -7.25 0.15 6.11
C GLY A 353 -7.49 -1.16 6.85
N VAL A 354 -8.34 -2.05 6.31
CA VAL A 354 -8.61 -3.36 6.92
C VAL A 354 -7.35 -4.25 6.91
N PRO A 355 -6.62 -4.41 5.81
CA PRO A 355 -5.34 -5.10 5.79
C PRO A 355 -4.30 -4.51 6.74
N ALA A 356 -4.16 -3.20 6.79
CA ALA A 356 -3.27 -2.53 7.73
C ALA A 356 -3.58 -2.90 9.19
N MET A 357 -4.85 -2.92 9.55
CA MET A 357 -5.32 -3.37 10.86
C MET A 357 -5.00 -4.85 11.09
N ILE A 358 -5.24 -5.73 10.10
CA ILE A 358 -4.97 -7.18 10.23
C ILE A 358 -3.47 -7.42 10.46
N GLY A 359 -2.59 -6.84 9.63
CA GLY A 359 -1.14 -6.99 9.77
C GLY A 359 -0.65 -6.49 11.14
N THR A 360 -1.09 -5.30 11.55
CA THR A 360 -0.78 -4.73 12.88
C THR A 360 -1.24 -5.66 14.02
N MET A 361 -2.43 -6.20 13.91
CA MET A 361 -2.99 -7.12 14.88
C MET A 361 -2.18 -8.43 14.97
N LEU A 362 -1.77 -9.00 13.85
CA LEU A 362 -0.96 -10.23 13.84
C LEU A 362 0.42 -10.02 14.45
N VAL A 363 1.04 -8.86 14.20
CA VAL A 363 2.31 -8.48 14.85
C VAL A 363 2.10 -8.26 16.35
N ALA A 364 1.11 -7.48 16.77
CA ALA A 364 0.82 -7.22 18.18
C ALA A 364 0.49 -8.49 18.98
N LYS A 365 -0.11 -9.50 18.33
CA LYS A 365 -0.40 -10.81 18.95
C LYS A 365 0.80 -11.74 18.97
N GLY A 366 1.91 -11.39 18.34
CA GLY A 366 3.05 -12.28 18.17
C GLY A 366 2.80 -13.46 17.23
N LEU A 367 1.72 -13.44 16.43
CA LEU A 367 1.47 -14.46 15.40
C LEU A 367 2.41 -14.26 14.20
N TRP A 368 2.66 -13.00 13.85
CA TRP A 368 3.68 -12.59 12.90
C TRP A 368 4.85 -11.92 13.64
N ASN A 369 5.59 -12.71 14.39
CA ASN A 369 6.72 -12.26 15.19
C ASN A 369 8.00 -12.94 14.69
N LYS A 370 8.73 -12.25 13.82
CA LYS A 370 10.01 -12.70 13.25
C LYS A 370 10.96 -11.49 13.27
N PRO A 371 12.03 -11.52 14.11
CA PRO A 371 12.95 -10.39 14.21
C PRO A 371 13.63 -10.08 12.87
N GLY A 372 13.50 -8.83 12.41
CA GLY A 372 13.99 -8.36 11.13
C GLY A 372 12.97 -7.49 10.42
N VAL A 373 13.13 -7.32 9.10
CA VAL A 373 12.25 -6.51 8.22
C VAL A 373 11.72 -7.41 7.11
N PHE A 374 10.41 -7.50 6.97
CA PHE A 374 9.75 -8.47 6.11
C PHE A 374 8.52 -7.87 5.41
N THR A 375 8.22 -8.39 4.24
CA THR A 375 6.94 -8.18 3.54
C THR A 375 5.94 -9.29 3.92
N THR A 376 4.67 -9.10 3.59
CA THR A 376 3.58 -9.99 4.04
C THR A 376 3.67 -11.42 3.49
N ASP A 377 4.29 -11.61 2.33
CA ASP A 377 4.54 -12.93 1.71
C ASP A 377 5.55 -13.81 2.45
N GLU A 378 6.34 -13.23 3.37
CA GLU A 378 7.35 -13.94 4.13
C GLU A 378 6.80 -14.58 5.43
N PHE A 379 5.49 -14.48 5.68
CA PHE A 379 4.81 -15.05 6.85
C PHE A 379 3.80 -16.14 6.49
N ASP A 380 3.31 -16.88 7.49
CA ASP A 380 2.20 -17.81 7.29
C ASP A 380 0.93 -17.04 6.91
N PRO A 381 0.36 -17.28 5.71
CA PRO A 381 -0.79 -16.52 5.23
C PRO A 381 -2.11 -16.87 5.92
N ASP A 382 -2.25 -18.06 6.52
CA ASP A 382 -3.54 -18.56 7.01
C ASP A 382 -4.18 -17.64 8.06
N PRO A 383 -3.47 -17.18 9.11
CA PRO A 383 -4.07 -16.29 10.09
C PRO A 383 -4.56 -14.96 9.50
N TYR A 384 -3.88 -14.48 8.46
CA TYR A 384 -4.27 -13.25 7.77
C TYR A 384 -5.52 -13.49 6.92
N MET A 385 -5.54 -14.58 6.15
CA MET A 385 -6.68 -14.96 5.31
C MET A 385 -7.94 -15.21 6.15
N ASP A 386 -7.81 -15.88 7.30
CA ASP A 386 -8.91 -16.08 8.24
C ASP A 386 -9.51 -14.74 8.71
N CYS A 387 -8.66 -13.75 9.03
CA CYS A 387 -9.12 -12.41 9.41
C CYS A 387 -9.76 -11.68 8.23
N LEU A 388 -9.16 -11.75 7.04
CA LEU A 388 -9.66 -11.07 5.84
C LEU A 388 -11.05 -11.57 5.43
N LEU A 389 -11.29 -12.89 5.48
CA LEU A 389 -12.60 -13.50 5.20
C LEU A 389 -13.70 -13.04 6.18
N TYR A 390 -13.31 -12.65 7.39
CA TYR A 390 -14.23 -12.15 8.42
C TYR A 390 -14.59 -10.68 8.27
N THR A 391 -13.70 -9.91 7.66
CA THR A 391 -13.77 -8.45 7.58
C THR A 391 -14.17 -7.94 6.20
N SER A 392 -14.23 -8.82 5.20
CA SER A 392 -14.72 -8.44 3.87
C SER A 392 -16.25 -8.38 3.86
N PRO A 393 -16.85 -7.27 3.41
CA PRO A 393 -18.30 -7.14 3.27
C PRO A 393 -18.86 -8.05 2.16
#